data_931a3a7f1a117b92d3235d5c67496783
#
_entry.id   931a3a7f1a117b92d3235d5c67496783
#
_cell.length_a   1.000
_cell.length_b   1.000
_cell.length_c   1.000
_cell.angle_alpha   90.00
_cell.angle_beta   90.00
_cell.angle_gamma   90.00
#
_symmetry.space_group_name_H-M   'P 1'
#
loop_
_entity.id
_entity.type
_entity.pdbx_description
1 polymer ?
#
loop_
_entity_poly.entity_id
_entity_poly.type
_entity_poly.pdbx_seq_one_letter_code
_entity_poly.pdbx_strand_id
1 'polypeptide(L)'
;MKWIAGALLGLITLVLVLSCQDNKRANNYNKLQVDDEGLLFFNNATEASLTSVKASGLVISNSKNLQVIQFAKLMIDEHTRLAVDLKKLQTDNFVTSKDSINAMHQQMIADLKKKRAGIFDKTYILEVINEYEQQIILFNAASLNKNINVSNFAKKTLPVLKAHLDSAKVISLILK
;
A
#
# COMPACT_ATOMS: atom_id res chain seq x y z
N MET A 1 -4.83 65.95 32.44
CA MET A 1 -4.54 65.28 31.16
C MET A 1 -3.29 64.39 31.15
N LYS A 2 -2.64 64.07 32.29
CA LYS A 2 -1.42 63.21 32.32
C LYS A 2 -1.68 61.75 32.74
N TRP A 3 -2.89 61.39 33.11
CA TRP A 3 -3.27 60.04 33.58
C TRP A 3 -3.89 59.14 32.52
N ILE A 4 -4.31 59.68 31.39
CA ILE A 4 -4.94 58.93 30.31
C ILE A 4 -3.88 58.33 29.37
N ALA A 5 -2.69 58.91 29.29
CA ALA A 5 -1.59 58.40 28.43
C ALA A 5 -0.96 57.10 28.96
N GLY A 6 -1.01 56.84 30.28
CA GLY A 6 -0.44 55.64 30.89
C GLY A 6 -1.32 54.38 30.71
N ALA A 7 -2.61 54.57 30.59
CA ALA A 7 -3.56 53.43 30.44
C ALA A 7 -3.60 52.86 28.98
N LEU A 8 -3.25 53.68 28.01
CA LEU A 8 -3.19 53.24 26.60
C LEU A 8 -1.93 52.45 26.24
N LEU A 9 -0.81 52.71 26.95
CA LEU A 9 0.45 51.95 26.74
C LEU A 9 0.39 50.56 27.38
N GLY A 10 -0.39 50.36 28.43
CA GLY A 10 -0.52 49.06 29.12
C GLY A 10 -1.38 48.05 28.31
N LEU A 11 -2.28 48.52 27.44
CA LEU A 11 -3.16 47.66 26.68
C LEU A 11 -2.50 47.10 25.40
N ILE A 12 -1.48 47.74 24.88
CA ILE A 12 -0.76 47.33 23.66
C ILE A 12 0.22 46.19 23.96
N THR A 13 0.74 46.07 25.17
CA THR A 13 1.72 45.01 25.52
C THR A 13 1.09 43.65 25.82
N LEU A 14 -0.24 43.58 26.01
CA LEU A 14 -0.92 42.33 26.38
C LEU A 14 -1.31 41.49 25.12
N VAL A 15 -1.28 42.06 23.91
CA VAL A 15 -1.71 41.38 22.68
C VAL A 15 -0.57 40.59 22.03
N LEU A 16 0.69 40.78 22.44
CA LEU A 16 1.83 40.12 21.79
C LEU A 16 2.26 38.77 22.39
N VAL A 17 1.63 38.25 23.42
CA VAL A 17 1.98 36.94 23.99
C VAL A 17 1.04 35.80 23.63
N LEU A 18 0.05 36.02 22.78
CA LEU A 18 -0.88 34.93 22.34
C LEU A 18 -0.56 34.30 20.99
N SER A 19 0.58 34.66 20.37
CA SER A 19 0.90 34.22 19.01
C SER A 19 1.86 33.02 18.88
N CYS A 20 2.17 32.29 19.94
CA CYS A 20 3.18 31.23 19.90
C CYS A 20 2.65 29.82 20.20
N GLN A 21 1.34 29.54 20.12
CA GLN A 21 0.83 28.20 20.44
C GLN A 21 0.30 27.38 19.27
N ASP A 22 0.24 27.96 18.05
CA ASP A 22 -0.38 27.25 16.93
C ASP A 22 0.54 26.31 16.13
N ASN A 23 1.87 26.47 16.22
CA ASN A 23 2.79 25.65 15.40
C ASN A 23 2.88 24.17 15.79
N LYS A 24 2.57 23.81 17.03
CA LYS A 24 2.60 22.39 17.45
C LYS A 24 1.34 21.63 17.02
N ARG A 25 0.18 22.28 16.99
CA ARG A 25 -1.08 21.65 16.49
C ARG A 25 -1.06 21.53 14.99
N ALA A 26 -0.62 22.54 14.25
CA ALA A 26 -0.49 22.50 12.80
C ALA A 26 0.52 21.41 12.34
N ASN A 27 1.65 21.27 13.04
CA ASN A 27 2.63 20.22 12.74
C ASN A 27 2.11 18.79 13.02
N ASN A 28 1.24 18.61 14.01
CA ASN A 28 0.62 17.31 14.29
C ASN A 28 -0.51 16.99 13.30
N TYR A 29 -1.27 18.00 12.86
CA TYR A 29 -2.32 17.82 11.87
C TYR A 29 -1.74 17.42 10.51
N ASN A 30 -0.66 18.07 10.08
CA ASN A 30 0.03 17.74 8.82
C ASN A 30 0.69 16.34 8.82
N LYS A 31 1.01 15.78 9.98
CA LYS A 31 1.56 14.41 10.10
C LYS A 31 0.50 13.32 9.95
N LEU A 32 -0.77 13.64 10.12
CA LEU A 32 -1.88 12.69 9.99
C LEU A 32 -2.56 12.79 8.60
N GLN A 33 -2.30 13.87 7.86
CA GLN A 33 -2.82 14.00 6.51
C GLN A 33 -2.01 13.12 5.54
N VAL A 34 -2.70 12.37 4.70
CA VAL A 34 -2.09 11.59 3.64
C VAL A 34 -1.70 12.54 2.50
N ASP A 35 -0.43 12.53 2.12
CA ASP A 35 0.11 13.27 1.00
C ASP A 35 -0.10 12.52 -0.35
N ASP A 36 0.32 13.13 -1.46
CA ASP A 36 0.17 12.53 -2.79
C ASP A 36 0.92 11.19 -2.90
N GLU A 37 2.06 11.03 -2.23
CA GLU A 37 2.81 9.77 -2.19
C GLU A 37 2.01 8.68 -1.46
N GLY A 38 1.35 9.03 -0.36
CA GLY A 38 0.45 8.13 0.36
C GLY A 38 -0.79 7.76 -0.45
N LEU A 39 -1.37 8.71 -1.21
CA LEU A 39 -2.47 8.43 -2.14
C LEU A 39 -2.05 7.48 -3.26
N LEU A 40 -0.86 7.69 -3.83
CA LEU A 40 -0.28 6.81 -4.84
C LEU A 40 -0.04 5.41 -4.28
N PHE A 41 0.49 5.32 -3.05
CA PHE A 41 0.65 4.05 -2.35
C PHE A 41 -0.67 3.30 -2.22
N PHE A 42 -1.73 3.95 -1.74
CA PHE A 42 -3.04 3.31 -1.58
C PHE A 42 -3.60 2.78 -2.91
N ASN A 43 -3.54 3.58 -3.97
CA ASN A 43 -4.04 3.18 -5.28
C ASN A 43 -3.28 1.95 -5.81
N ASN A 44 -1.95 1.99 -5.78
CA ASN A 44 -1.11 0.92 -6.33
C ASN A 44 -1.13 -0.35 -5.47
N ALA A 45 -1.12 -0.23 -4.14
CA ALA A 45 -1.19 -1.39 -3.25
C ALA A 45 -2.56 -2.10 -3.32
N THR A 46 -3.66 -1.33 -3.44
CA THR A 46 -5.00 -1.90 -3.63
C THR A 46 -5.08 -2.62 -4.97
N GLU A 47 -4.62 -1.99 -6.05
CA GLU A 47 -4.60 -2.60 -7.37
C GLU A 47 -3.77 -3.89 -7.41
N ALA A 48 -2.54 -3.88 -6.86
CA ALA A 48 -1.68 -5.03 -6.79
C ALA A 48 -2.34 -6.20 -6.03
N SER A 49 -3.04 -5.91 -4.92
CA SER A 49 -3.78 -6.93 -4.18
C SER A 49 -4.90 -7.55 -4.99
N LEU A 50 -5.70 -6.73 -5.70
CA LEU A 50 -6.77 -7.19 -6.57
C LEU A 50 -6.23 -8.03 -7.74
N THR A 51 -5.12 -7.61 -8.34
CA THR A 51 -4.43 -8.31 -9.43
C THR A 51 -3.95 -9.68 -8.96
N SER A 52 -3.28 -9.74 -7.81
CA SER A 52 -2.78 -10.99 -7.23
C SER A 52 -3.90 -11.98 -6.95
N VAL A 53 -5.03 -11.54 -6.36
CA VAL A 53 -6.20 -12.40 -6.12
C VAL A 53 -6.77 -12.95 -7.43
N LYS A 54 -6.95 -12.10 -8.45
CA LYS A 54 -7.53 -12.54 -9.74
C LYS A 54 -6.59 -13.46 -10.51
N ALA A 55 -5.29 -13.16 -10.58
CA ALA A 55 -4.31 -14.01 -11.24
C ALA A 55 -4.20 -15.38 -10.56
N SER A 56 -4.14 -15.39 -9.22
CA SER A 56 -4.07 -16.62 -8.43
C SER A 56 -5.34 -17.46 -8.54
N GLY A 57 -6.51 -16.84 -8.70
CA GLY A 57 -7.77 -17.53 -8.95
C GLY A 57 -7.77 -18.38 -10.23
N LEU A 58 -6.98 -17.99 -11.25
CA LEU A 58 -6.86 -18.77 -12.49
C LEU A 58 -6.13 -20.09 -12.30
N VAL A 59 -5.29 -20.21 -11.26
CA VAL A 59 -4.48 -21.42 -11.01
C VAL A 59 -5.34 -22.65 -10.84
N ILE A 60 -6.49 -22.52 -10.17
CA ILE A 60 -7.39 -23.63 -9.84
C ILE A 60 -7.85 -24.38 -11.10
N SER A 61 -8.08 -23.66 -12.20
CA SER A 61 -8.56 -24.24 -13.46
C SER A 61 -7.44 -24.51 -14.49
N ASN A 62 -6.28 -23.87 -14.34
CA ASN A 62 -5.25 -23.87 -15.37
C ASN A 62 -4.00 -24.68 -15.00
N SER A 63 -3.78 -24.96 -13.70
CA SER A 63 -2.65 -25.73 -13.18
C SER A 63 -3.07 -27.13 -12.71
N LYS A 64 -2.12 -28.08 -12.78
CA LYS A 64 -2.18 -29.39 -12.10
C LYS A 64 -1.01 -29.56 -11.12
N ASN A 65 -0.15 -28.59 -11.00
CA ASN A 65 0.99 -28.61 -10.10
C ASN A 65 0.52 -28.25 -8.67
N LEU A 66 0.63 -29.22 -7.74
CA LEU A 66 0.16 -29.04 -6.38
C LEU A 66 0.88 -27.91 -5.64
N GLN A 67 2.17 -27.68 -5.88
CA GLN A 67 2.92 -26.60 -5.22
C GLN A 67 2.41 -25.23 -5.71
N VAL A 68 2.19 -25.09 -7.03
CA VAL A 68 1.63 -23.86 -7.61
C VAL A 68 0.23 -23.60 -7.10
N ILE A 69 -0.61 -24.65 -7.00
CA ILE A 69 -1.98 -24.55 -6.46
C ILE A 69 -1.97 -24.13 -4.97
N GLN A 70 -1.11 -24.73 -4.15
CA GLN A 70 -1.01 -24.38 -2.73
C GLN A 70 -0.51 -22.94 -2.55
N PHE A 71 0.51 -22.55 -3.32
CA PHE A 71 1.01 -21.20 -3.31
C PHE A 71 -0.05 -20.18 -3.75
N ALA A 72 -0.80 -20.47 -4.81
CA ALA A 72 -1.88 -19.59 -5.27
C ALA A 72 -3.00 -19.41 -4.23
N LYS A 73 -3.37 -20.47 -3.49
CA LYS A 73 -4.32 -20.37 -2.38
C LYS A 73 -3.80 -19.43 -1.29
N LEU A 74 -2.53 -19.58 -0.90
CA LEU A 74 -1.89 -18.67 0.04
C LEU A 74 -1.94 -17.22 -0.47
N MET A 75 -1.66 -16.98 -1.76
CA MET A 75 -1.72 -15.64 -2.36
C MET A 75 -3.13 -15.05 -2.32
N ILE A 76 -4.16 -15.84 -2.60
CA ILE A 76 -5.55 -15.39 -2.49
C ILE A 76 -5.86 -14.94 -1.05
N ASP A 77 -5.53 -15.77 -0.06
CA ASP A 77 -5.82 -15.49 1.34
C ASP A 77 -5.06 -14.26 1.84
N GLU A 78 -3.76 -14.17 1.56
CA GLU A 78 -2.92 -13.06 2.01
C GLU A 78 -3.28 -11.73 1.34
N HIS A 79 -3.50 -11.72 0.02
CA HIS A 79 -3.87 -10.49 -0.68
C HIS A 79 -5.31 -10.06 -0.40
N THR A 80 -6.21 -10.98 -0.07
CA THR A 80 -7.56 -10.64 0.42
C THR A 80 -7.45 -9.94 1.77
N ARG A 81 -6.65 -10.47 2.71
CA ARG A 81 -6.40 -9.81 4.01
C ARG A 81 -5.73 -8.45 3.84
N LEU A 82 -4.71 -8.38 2.98
CA LEU A 82 -4.02 -7.12 2.69
C LEU A 82 -4.97 -6.07 2.13
N ALA A 83 -5.89 -6.43 1.24
CA ALA A 83 -6.89 -5.52 0.70
C ALA A 83 -7.86 -5.00 1.78
N VAL A 84 -8.27 -5.86 2.72
CA VAL A 84 -9.10 -5.46 3.88
C VAL A 84 -8.34 -4.49 4.79
N ASP A 85 -7.09 -4.78 5.10
CA ASP A 85 -6.24 -3.94 5.95
C ASP A 85 -5.95 -2.58 5.28
N LEU A 86 -5.70 -2.57 3.97
CA LEU A 86 -5.56 -1.34 3.18
C LEU A 86 -6.84 -0.50 3.21
N LYS A 87 -8.00 -1.14 3.06
CA LYS A 87 -9.29 -0.45 3.11
C LYS A 87 -9.55 0.18 4.47
N LYS A 88 -9.23 -0.55 5.54
CA LYS A 88 -9.30 0.00 6.90
C LYS A 88 -8.36 1.20 7.05
N LEU A 89 -7.11 1.07 6.62
CA LEU A 89 -6.13 2.15 6.71
C LEU A 89 -6.57 3.40 5.92
N GLN A 90 -7.17 3.23 4.74
CA GLN A 90 -7.76 4.30 3.93
C GLN A 90 -8.89 5.00 4.69
N THR A 91 -9.81 4.23 5.29
CA THR A 91 -10.93 4.76 6.06
C THR A 91 -10.43 5.55 7.27
N ASP A 92 -9.46 5.00 8.02
CA ASP A 92 -8.87 5.64 9.20
C ASP A 92 -8.13 6.97 8.84
N ASN A 93 -7.73 7.13 7.59
CA ASN A 93 -7.05 8.33 7.08
C ASN A 93 -7.94 9.21 6.16
N PHE A 94 -9.25 8.94 6.08
CA PHE A 94 -10.22 9.67 5.26
C PHE A 94 -9.85 9.70 3.77
N VAL A 95 -9.28 8.61 3.26
CA VAL A 95 -8.85 8.45 1.87
C VAL A 95 -9.79 7.49 1.14
N THR A 96 -10.08 7.81 -0.12
CA THR A 96 -10.75 6.89 -1.05
C THR A 96 -9.79 6.54 -2.18
N SER A 97 -9.54 5.24 -2.39
CA SER A 97 -8.78 4.75 -3.54
C SER A 97 -9.68 4.15 -4.60
N LYS A 98 -9.14 3.98 -5.79
CA LYS A 98 -9.82 3.26 -6.88
C LYS A 98 -9.68 1.76 -6.65
N ASP A 99 -10.79 1.06 -6.53
CA ASP A 99 -10.84 -0.40 -6.43
C ASP A 99 -10.91 -1.02 -7.85
N SER A 100 -9.90 -0.74 -8.68
CA SER A 100 -9.86 -1.19 -10.08
C SER A 100 -8.46 -1.63 -10.49
N ILE A 101 -8.41 -2.63 -11.37
CA ILE A 101 -7.19 -3.12 -12.00
C ILE A 101 -6.95 -2.31 -13.27
N ASN A 102 -5.73 -1.86 -13.50
CA ASN A 102 -5.34 -1.09 -14.68
C ASN A 102 -5.33 -1.96 -15.96
N ALA A 103 -5.25 -1.32 -17.13
CA ALA A 103 -5.32 -2.01 -18.42
C ALA A 103 -4.17 -3.00 -18.63
N MET A 104 -2.97 -2.71 -18.13
CA MET A 104 -1.80 -3.59 -18.25
C MET A 104 -2.02 -4.89 -17.47
N HIS A 105 -2.44 -4.81 -16.22
CA HIS A 105 -2.72 -6.00 -15.42
C HIS A 105 -3.97 -6.76 -15.89
N GLN A 106 -4.98 -6.05 -16.42
CA GLN A 106 -6.10 -6.73 -17.09
C GLN A 106 -5.64 -7.55 -18.29
N GLN A 107 -4.71 -7.03 -19.10
CA GLN A 107 -4.14 -7.74 -20.22
C GLN A 107 -3.29 -8.94 -19.77
N MET A 108 -2.44 -8.78 -18.75
CA MET A 108 -1.67 -9.87 -18.16
C MET A 108 -2.57 -11.01 -17.68
N ILE A 109 -3.65 -10.71 -16.95
CA ILE A 109 -4.65 -11.71 -16.52
C ILE A 109 -5.32 -12.39 -17.71
N ALA A 110 -5.66 -11.63 -18.76
CA ALA A 110 -6.26 -12.18 -19.98
C ALA A 110 -5.30 -13.13 -20.72
N ASP A 111 -4.00 -12.83 -20.72
CA ASP A 111 -2.98 -13.67 -21.35
C ASP A 111 -2.67 -14.93 -20.52
N LEU A 112 -2.65 -14.83 -19.19
CA LEU A 112 -2.58 -15.97 -18.29
C LEU A 112 -3.78 -16.93 -18.52
N LYS A 113 -4.99 -16.39 -18.66
CA LYS A 113 -6.21 -17.18 -18.86
C LYS A 113 -6.16 -18.08 -20.12
N LYS A 114 -5.36 -17.73 -21.13
CA LYS A 114 -5.18 -18.51 -22.36
C LYS A 114 -4.21 -19.69 -22.19
N LYS A 115 -3.38 -19.68 -21.15
CA LYS A 115 -2.33 -20.68 -20.91
C LYS A 115 -2.86 -21.87 -20.10
N ARG A 116 -2.17 -23.02 -20.16
CA ARG A 116 -2.51 -24.24 -19.43
C ARG A 116 -1.27 -24.98 -18.96
N ALA A 117 -1.43 -25.77 -17.90
CA ALA A 117 -0.42 -26.67 -17.34
C ALA A 117 0.95 -25.99 -17.13
N GLY A 118 2.06 -26.63 -17.48
CA GLY A 118 3.40 -26.14 -17.24
C GLY A 118 3.70 -24.76 -17.85
N ILE A 119 3.10 -24.40 -18.99
CA ILE A 119 3.26 -23.06 -19.58
C ILE A 119 2.54 -22.03 -18.72
N PHE A 120 1.36 -22.35 -18.22
CA PHE A 120 0.64 -21.50 -17.28
C PHE A 120 1.44 -21.34 -15.98
N ASP A 121 1.89 -22.46 -15.39
CA ASP A 121 2.60 -22.49 -14.11
C ASP A 121 3.84 -21.60 -14.14
N LYS A 122 4.69 -21.76 -15.16
CA LYS A 122 5.89 -20.93 -15.35
C LYS A 122 5.55 -19.46 -15.52
N THR A 123 4.58 -19.13 -16.38
CA THR A 123 4.20 -17.73 -16.62
C THR A 123 3.63 -17.11 -15.35
N TYR A 124 2.70 -17.80 -14.67
CA TYR A 124 2.10 -17.30 -13.42
C TYR A 124 3.14 -17.00 -12.35
N ILE A 125 4.08 -17.93 -12.10
CA ILE A 125 5.12 -17.72 -11.08
C ILE A 125 6.07 -16.58 -11.45
N LEU A 126 6.41 -16.41 -12.74
CA LEU A 126 7.25 -15.27 -13.18
C LEU A 126 6.51 -13.93 -13.00
N GLU A 127 5.22 -13.86 -13.32
CA GLU A 127 4.42 -12.67 -13.07
C GLU A 127 4.33 -12.37 -11.56
N VAL A 128 4.13 -13.38 -10.72
CA VAL A 128 4.12 -13.20 -9.26
C VAL A 128 5.46 -12.66 -8.75
N ILE A 129 6.60 -13.17 -9.25
CA ILE A 129 7.92 -12.65 -8.88
C ILE A 129 8.04 -11.16 -9.24
N ASN A 130 7.70 -10.80 -10.48
CA ASN A 130 7.73 -9.41 -10.93
C ASN A 130 6.83 -8.51 -10.09
N GLU A 131 5.61 -8.93 -9.84
CA GLU A 131 4.64 -8.19 -9.01
C GLU A 131 5.16 -7.96 -7.57
N TYR A 132 5.76 -8.99 -6.93
CA TYR A 132 6.32 -8.82 -5.61
C TYR A 132 7.54 -7.90 -5.58
N GLU A 133 8.40 -7.94 -6.60
CA GLU A 133 9.53 -7.01 -6.72
C GLU A 133 9.04 -5.56 -6.80
N GLN A 134 7.99 -5.28 -7.58
CA GLN A 134 7.37 -3.95 -7.66
C GLN A 134 6.67 -3.56 -6.35
N GLN A 135 5.93 -4.48 -5.71
CA GLN A 135 5.30 -4.22 -4.43
C GLN A 135 6.32 -3.92 -3.32
N ILE A 136 7.46 -4.62 -3.28
CA ILE A 136 8.52 -4.35 -2.31
C ILE A 136 9.11 -2.94 -2.52
N ILE A 137 9.29 -2.49 -3.75
CA ILE A 137 9.73 -1.11 -4.05
C ILE A 137 8.69 -0.11 -3.53
N LEU A 138 7.41 -0.32 -3.85
CA LEU A 138 6.30 0.52 -3.42
C LEU A 138 6.21 0.61 -1.88
N PHE A 139 6.26 -0.53 -1.19
CA PHE A 139 6.17 -0.59 0.27
C PHE A 139 7.44 -0.04 0.96
N ASN A 140 8.62 -0.18 0.36
CA ASN A 140 9.83 0.49 0.86
C ASN A 140 9.67 2.03 0.81
N ALA A 141 9.20 2.58 -0.29
CA ALA A 141 8.92 4.02 -0.40
C ALA A 141 7.87 4.45 0.65
N ALA A 142 6.76 3.73 0.76
CA ALA A 142 5.70 4.01 1.74
C ALA A 142 6.18 3.90 3.19
N SER A 143 7.19 3.07 3.48
CA SER A 143 7.78 2.93 4.82
C SER A 143 8.46 4.21 5.32
N LEU A 144 8.76 5.13 4.42
CA LEU A 144 9.37 6.45 4.69
C LEU A 144 8.35 7.59 4.66
N ASN A 145 7.06 7.27 4.41
CA ASN A 145 6.02 8.29 4.30
C ASN A 145 5.87 9.09 5.61
N LYS A 146 5.55 10.36 5.50
CA LYS A 146 5.35 11.28 6.64
C LYS A 146 4.14 10.91 7.48
N ASN A 147 3.11 10.32 6.87
CA ASN A 147 1.97 9.78 7.60
C ASN A 147 2.40 8.51 8.34
N ILE A 148 2.37 8.57 9.66
CA ILE A 148 2.86 7.49 10.52
C ILE A 148 2.08 6.18 10.36
N ASN A 149 0.77 6.26 10.03
CA ASN A 149 -0.07 5.09 9.84
C ASN A 149 0.33 4.35 8.56
N VAL A 150 0.57 5.09 7.45
CA VAL A 150 1.08 4.55 6.18
C VAL A 150 2.46 3.92 6.38
N SER A 151 3.38 4.66 7.02
CA SER A 151 4.74 4.19 7.29
C SER A 151 4.77 2.90 8.11
N ASN A 152 4.01 2.85 9.20
CA ASN A 152 3.95 1.67 10.08
C ASN A 152 3.33 0.47 9.37
N PHE A 153 2.27 0.69 8.60
CA PHE A 153 1.63 -0.35 7.80
C PHE A 153 2.62 -0.97 6.81
N ALA A 154 3.31 -0.12 6.05
CA ALA A 154 4.30 -0.57 5.08
C ALA A 154 5.44 -1.38 5.74
N LYS A 155 6.00 -0.87 6.85
CA LYS A 155 7.06 -1.56 7.61
C LYS A 155 6.61 -2.93 8.12
N LYS A 156 5.37 -3.05 8.60
CA LYS A 156 4.80 -4.32 9.09
C LYS A 156 4.61 -5.32 7.95
N THR A 157 4.23 -4.87 6.75
CA THR A 157 3.90 -5.73 5.62
C THR A 157 5.15 -6.20 4.84
N LEU A 158 6.19 -5.38 4.77
CA LEU A 158 7.41 -5.67 4.00
C LEU A 158 8.04 -7.07 4.26
N PRO A 159 8.19 -7.56 5.49
CA PRO A 159 8.76 -8.89 5.72
C PRO A 159 7.94 -10.01 5.08
N VAL A 160 6.60 -9.88 5.08
CA VAL A 160 5.68 -10.86 4.49
C VAL A 160 5.83 -10.87 2.97
N LEU A 161 5.87 -9.69 2.31
CA LEU A 161 6.07 -9.59 0.86
C LEU A 161 7.40 -10.23 0.44
N LYS A 162 8.47 -10.00 1.20
CA LYS A 162 9.78 -10.60 0.94
C LYS A 162 9.76 -12.13 1.05
N ALA A 163 9.12 -12.67 2.09
CA ALA A 163 8.98 -14.11 2.28
C ALA A 163 8.19 -14.77 1.13
N HIS A 164 7.14 -14.10 0.62
CA HIS A 164 6.39 -14.58 -0.54
C HIS A 164 7.20 -14.53 -1.83
N LEU A 165 7.98 -13.46 -2.05
CA LEU A 165 8.92 -13.38 -3.17
C LEU A 165 9.92 -14.53 -3.15
N ASP A 166 10.53 -14.81 -2.00
CA ASP A 166 11.48 -15.91 -1.84
C ASP A 166 10.82 -17.26 -2.14
N SER A 167 9.59 -17.47 -1.66
CA SER A 167 8.79 -18.67 -1.95
C SER A 167 8.50 -18.82 -3.45
N ALA A 168 8.12 -17.74 -4.13
CA ALA A 168 7.89 -17.76 -5.57
C ALA A 168 9.16 -18.08 -6.35
N LYS A 169 10.31 -17.51 -5.95
CA LYS A 169 11.63 -17.81 -6.55
C LYS A 169 12.01 -19.28 -6.38
N VAL A 170 11.78 -19.87 -5.22
CA VAL A 170 12.01 -21.33 -5.00
C VAL A 170 11.14 -22.17 -5.92
N ILE A 171 9.84 -21.84 -6.04
CA ILE A 171 8.92 -22.56 -6.94
C ILE A 171 9.38 -22.42 -8.40
N SER A 172 9.83 -21.23 -8.81
CA SER A 172 10.34 -21.01 -10.18
C SER A 172 11.51 -21.93 -10.55
N LEU A 173 12.39 -22.23 -9.60
CA LEU A 173 13.52 -23.14 -9.83
C LEU A 173 13.09 -24.60 -10.09
N ILE A 174 11.94 -25.00 -9.56
CA ILE A 174 11.41 -26.36 -9.69
C ILE A 174 10.61 -26.54 -10.99
N LEU A 175 10.05 -25.46 -11.52
CA LEU A 175 9.23 -25.44 -12.74
C LEU A 175 10.09 -25.45 -14.04
N LYS A 176 11.11 -26.25 -14.11
CA LYS A 176 12.01 -26.34 -15.28
C LYS A 176 11.35 -26.81 -16.56
#